data_dc4ecc1abff29e17b8a4599c200567aa
#
_entry.id   dc4ecc1abff29e17b8a4599c200567aa
#
_cell.length_a   1.000
_cell.length_b   1.000
_cell.length_c   1.000
_cell.angle_alpha   90.00
_cell.angle_beta   90.00
_cell.angle_gamma   90.00
#
_symmetry.space_group_name_H-M   'P 1'
#
loop_
_entity.id
_entity.type
_entity.pdbx_description
1 polymer ?
#
loop_
_entity_poly.entity_id
_entity_poly.type
_entity_poly.pdbx_seq_one_letter_code
_entity_poly.pdbx_strand_id
1 'polypeptide(L)'
;MNYRKMMSLLAASALTLSALTGCGAANADSSETAQASAGGEDGVFTIAYAPNESTAESADARNGLAEDLSAVLGCEVEEIQASDYSAIIEALRTGSADMAYMGSQALALGVERTDLEPIVMKAEDGDPEKAIYHSVLIASSSNDEINSIEDIKGKTMAFVDPDSTSGNLVPTAEIIKAFPDDNLNSDMLHTNGDFFEA
;
A
#
# COMPACT_ATOMS: atom_id res chain seq x y z
N MET A 1 56.48 -12.93 3.33
CA MET A 1 57.36 -13.24 4.50
C MET A 1 56.47 -13.44 5.71
N ASN A 2 56.28 -14.67 6.01
CA ASN A 2 56.20 -15.31 7.33
C ASN A 2 55.01 -14.96 8.23
N TYR A 3 54.12 -15.91 8.42
CA TYR A 3 54.12 -17.05 9.41
C TYR A 3 53.49 -16.58 10.74
N ARG A 4 52.63 -17.23 11.43
CA ARG A 4 52.39 -18.65 11.78
C ARG A 4 51.22 -18.64 12.75
N LYS A 5 50.20 -19.47 12.52
CA LYS A 5 49.95 -20.73 13.25
C LYS A 5 49.86 -20.62 14.77
N MET A 6 48.73 -21.03 15.30
CA MET A 6 48.54 -22.12 16.31
C MET A 6 47.13 -21.93 16.89
N MET A 7 46.20 -22.75 16.67
CA MET A 7 45.93 -24.12 17.17
C MET A 7 45.39 -24.16 18.61
N SER A 8 44.12 -24.54 18.62
CA SER A 8 43.44 -25.50 19.52
C SER A 8 43.37 -25.26 21.03
N LEU A 9 42.13 -25.34 21.56
CA LEU A 9 41.83 -26.42 22.54
C LEU A 9 40.30 -26.63 22.68
N LEU A 10 39.91 -27.88 22.57
CA LEU A 10 38.62 -28.47 22.91
C LEU A 10 38.38 -28.38 24.43
N ALA A 11 37.12 -28.19 24.83
CA ALA A 11 36.62 -28.76 26.09
C ALA A 11 35.15 -29.12 25.91
N ALA A 12 34.94 -30.42 25.86
CA ALA A 12 33.63 -31.06 25.96
C ALA A 12 33.32 -31.32 27.45
N SER A 13 32.08 -31.14 27.84
CA SER A 13 31.44 -31.79 29.02
C SER A 13 30.01 -31.27 29.08
N ALA A 14 29.01 -32.01 29.17
CA ALA A 14 28.59 -33.28 29.67
C ALA A 14 27.08 -33.17 29.85
N LEU A 15 26.35 -34.15 29.35
CA LEU A 15 24.92 -34.41 29.54
C LEU A 15 24.58 -34.49 31.02
N THR A 16 23.41 -33.90 31.39
CA THR A 16 22.61 -34.43 32.48
C THR A 16 21.16 -34.62 32.04
N LEU A 17 20.80 -35.83 31.81
CA LEU A 17 19.46 -36.35 31.68
C LEU A 17 18.86 -36.42 33.08
N SER A 18 17.74 -35.77 33.29
CA SER A 18 16.86 -36.04 34.44
C SER A 18 15.43 -36.23 33.93
N ALA A 19 15.09 -37.50 33.79
CA ALA A 19 13.73 -37.95 33.65
C ALA A 19 13.07 -37.91 35.03
N LEU A 20 11.94 -37.24 35.16
CA LEU A 20 10.98 -37.49 36.26
C LEU A 20 9.60 -37.68 35.64
N THR A 21 9.18 -38.92 35.69
CA THR A 21 7.82 -39.38 35.47
C THR A 21 6.91 -38.87 36.59
N GLY A 22 5.81 -38.30 36.22
CA GLY A 22 4.71 -37.95 37.13
C GLY A 22 3.39 -38.05 36.39
N CYS A 23 2.73 -39.22 36.51
CA CYS A 23 1.32 -39.38 36.16
C CYS A 23 0.42 -38.55 37.07
N GLY A 24 -0.52 -37.83 36.49
CA GLY A 24 -1.64 -37.20 37.20
C GLY A 24 -2.68 -36.77 36.18
N ALA A 25 -3.74 -37.56 36.08
CA ALA A 25 -4.90 -37.24 35.23
C ALA A 25 -5.71 -36.10 35.83
N ALA A 26 -6.16 -35.19 34.96
CA ALA A 26 -7.56 -34.68 34.95
C ALA A 26 -7.68 -33.47 34.00
N ASN A 27 -8.56 -33.63 33.03
CA ASN A 27 -9.34 -32.65 32.30
C ASN A 27 -9.10 -31.15 32.55
N ALA A 28 -8.66 -30.45 31.51
CA ALA A 28 -9.26 -29.18 31.14
C ALA A 28 -9.00 -29.00 29.63
N ASP A 29 -10.07 -29.09 28.88
CA ASP A 29 -10.26 -28.58 27.56
C ASP A 29 -10.03 -27.05 27.62
N SER A 30 -8.84 -26.65 27.30
CA SER A 30 -8.51 -25.27 26.96
C SER A 30 -8.01 -25.32 25.54
N SER A 31 -8.93 -25.12 24.62
CA SER A 31 -8.63 -24.56 23.31
C SER A 31 -7.89 -23.24 23.54
N GLU A 32 -6.58 -23.31 23.68
CA GLU A 32 -5.72 -22.19 23.33
C GLU A 32 -5.89 -21.95 21.83
N THR A 33 -6.88 -21.13 21.48
CA THR A 33 -6.79 -20.36 20.25
C THR A 33 -5.45 -19.64 20.35
N ALA A 34 -4.49 -20.09 19.57
CA ALA A 34 -3.31 -19.30 19.26
C ALA A 34 -3.85 -17.97 18.71
N GLN A 35 -3.91 -16.96 19.55
CA GLN A 35 -4.08 -15.59 19.14
C GLN A 35 -2.82 -15.31 18.34
N ALA A 36 -2.95 -15.34 17.00
CA ALA A 36 -1.94 -14.79 16.14
C ALA A 36 -1.73 -13.37 16.65
N SER A 37 -0.51 -13.04 17.05
CA SER A 37 -0.15 -11.68 17.42
C SER A 37 -0.40 -10.84 16.15
N ALA A 38 -1.47 -10.08 16.15
CA ALA A 38 -1.72 -9.09 15.12
C ALA A 38 -0.76 -7.93 15.43
N GLY A 39 0.22 -7.74 14.59
CA GLY A 39 1.28 -6.76 14.75
C GLY A 39 2.62 -7.33 14.33
N GLY A 40 3.52 -6.49 13.82
CA GLY A 40 4.87 -6.84 13.47
C GLY A 40 5.69 -7.41 14.64
N GLU A 41 6.99 -7.63 14.43
CA GLU A 41 7.89 -8.20 15.45
C GLU A 41 7.95 -7.38 16.75
N ASP A 42 7.57 -6.11 16.72
CA ASP A 42 7.52 -5.17 17.84
C ASP A 42 6.15 -5.09 18.53
N GLY A 43 5.11 -5.77 18.00
CA GLY A 43 3.76 -5.76 18.54
C GLY A 43 2.95 -4.51 18.16
N VAL A 44 3.40 -3.72 17.19
CA VAL A 44 2.71 -2.58 16.60
C VAL A 44 2.16 -2.98 15.23
N PHE A 45 0.91 -2.61 14.94
CA PHE A 45 0.31 -2.81 13.62
C PHE A 45 0.44 -1.53 12.80
N THR A 46 1.05 -1.61 11.63
CA THR A 46 1.37 -0.42 10.83
C THR A 46 0.52 -0.33 9.57
N ILE A 47 -0.12 0.83 9.34
CA ILE A 47 -0.90 1.12 8.15
C ILE A 47 -0.20 2.17 7.29
N ALA A 48 0.05 1.87 6.02
CA ALA A 48 0.60 2.81 5.05
C ALA A 48 -0.52 3.50 4.24
N TYR A 49 -0.37 4.81 4.05
CA TYR A 49 -1.29 5.63 3.26
C TYR A 49 -0.58 6.30 2.09
N ALA A 50 -1.25 6.34 0.94
CA ALA A 50 -0.81 7.10 -0.22
C ALA A 50 -0.82 8.63 0.05
N PRO A 51 -0.02 9.42 -0.67
CA PRO A 51 0.05 10.87 -0.45
C PRO A 51 -1.30 11.59 -0.51
N ASN A 52 -2.21 11.16 -1.40
CA ASN A 52 -3.54 11.72 -1.53
C ASN A 52 -4.46 11.44 -0.34
N GLU A 53 -4.19 10.39 0.42
CA GLU A 53 -4.95 10.03 1.63
C GLU A 53 -4.32 10.62 2.90
N SER A 54 -3.12 11.19 2.80
CA SER A 54 -2.37 11.79 3.91
C SER A 54 -2.70 13.26 4.14
N THR A 55 -3.91 13.69 3.74
CA THR A 55 -4.37 15.09 3.89
C THR A 55 -4.93 15.36 5.28
N ALA A 56 -5.01 16.64 5.66
CA ALA A 56 -5.62 17.04 6.92
C ALA A 56 -7.12 16.72 6.96
N GLU A 57 -7.80 16.79 5.82
CA GLU A 57 -9.24 16.48 5.69
C GLU A 57 -9.55 15.01 5.94
N SER A 58 -8.62 14.10 5.64
CA SER A 58 -8.78 12.67 5.89
C SER A 58 -8.26 12.20 7.25
N ALA A 59 -7.65 13.09 8.03
CA ALA A 59 -7.02 12.74 9.32
C ALA A 59 -8.01 12.13 10.31
N ASP A 60 -9.21 12.69 10.45
CA ASP A 60 -10.22 12.17 11.39
C ASP A 60 -10.67 10.75 11.02
N ALA A 61 -10.81 10.47 9.71
CA ALA A 61 -11.19 9.13 9.24
C ALA A 61 -10.07 8.11 9.46
N ARG A 62 -8.80 8.51 9.24
CA ARG A 62 -7.65 7.64 9.51
C ARG A 62 -7.51 7.35 11.00
N ASN A 63 -7.59 8.37 11.84
CA ASN A 63 -7.54 8.22 13.30
C ASN A 63 -8.65 7.28 13.79
N GLY A 64 -9.89 7.45 13.30
CA GLY A 64 -11.00 6.55 13.64
C GLY A 64 -10.75 5.11 13.25
N LEU A 65 -10.20 4.87 12.04
CA LEU A 65 -9.82 3.52 11.60
C LEU A 65 -8.71 2.93 12.48
N ALA A 66 -7.70 3.72 12.83
CA ALA A 66 -6.62 3.27 13.70
C ALA A 66 -7.13 2.91 15.10
N GLU A 67 -8.03 3.71 15.68
CA GLU A 67 -8.67 3.43 16.97
C GLU A 67 -9.50 2.13 16.92
N ASP A 68 -10.32 1.95 15.89
CA ASP A 68 -11.16 0.76 15.71
C ASP A 68 -10.29 -0.50 15.55
N LEU A 69 -9.24 -0.42 14.72
CA LEU A 69 -8.31 -1.53 14.53
C LEU A 69 -7.55 -1.85 15.81
N SER A 70 -7.07 -0.85 16.54
CA SER A 70 -6.37 -1.07 17.82
C SER A 70 -7.28 -1.79 18.83
N ALA A 71 -8.57 -1.42 18.87
CA ALA A 71 -9.55 -2.07 19.75
C ALA A 71 -9.80 -3.54 19.36
N VAL A 72 -9.80 -3.88 18.08
CA VAL A 72 -10.06 -5.24 17.58
C VAL A 72 -8.80 -6.10 17.66
N LEU A 73 -7.65 -5.56 17.30
CA LEU A 73 -6.37 -6.28 17.23
C LEU A 73 -5.73 -6.42 18.64
N GLY A 74 -6.03 -5.50 19.54
CA GLY A 74 -5.46 -5.48 20.89
C GLY A 74 -3.99 -5.03 20.94
N CYS A 75 -3.55 -4.29 19.95
CA CYS A 75 -2.21 -3.73 19.84
C CYS A 75 -2.26 -2.24 19.43
N GLU A 76 -1.13 -1.57 19.50
CA GLU A 76 -0.99 -0.21 18.99
C GLU A 76 -1.07 -0.22 17.46
N VAL A 77 -1.70 0.81 16.87
CA VAL A 77 -1.78 1.00 15.42
C VAL A 77 -1.10 2.31 15.06
N GLU A 78 -0.07 2.24 14.22
CA GLU A 78 0.68 3.39 13.73
C GLU A 78 0.42 3.64 12.25
N GLU A 79 0.50 4.92 11.82
CA GLU A 79 0.38 5.34 10.44
C GLU A 79 1.74 5.63 9.81
N ILE A 80 1.96 5.13 8.61
CA ILE A 80 3.07 5.55 7.74
C ILE A 80 2.49 6.34 6.57
N GLN A 81 2.99 7.55 6.36
CA GLN A 81 2.70 8.35 5.18
C GLN A 81 3.79 8.12 4.15
N ALA A 82 3.45 7.44 3.06
CA ALA A 82 4.39 7.15 1.99
C ALA A 82 4.62 8.37 1.10
N SER A 83 5.82 8.49 0.55
CA SER A 83 6.18 9.56 -0.40
C SER A 83 5.50 9.41 -1.76
N ASP A 84 5.25 8.17 -2.16
CA ASP A 84 4.66 7.78 -3.44
C ASP A 84 3.99 6.40 -3.34
N TYR A 85 3.33 5.97 -4.41
CA TYR A 85 2.60 4.68 -4.44
C TYR A 85 3.53 3.47 -4.44
N SER A 86 4.69 3.57 -5.09
CA SER A 86 5.67 2.49 -5.11
C SER A 86 6.25 2.24 -3.72
N ALA A 87 6.43 3.29 -2.91
CA ALA A 87 6.89 3.18 -1.52
C ALA A 87 5.91 2.38 -0.64
N ILE A 88 4.60 2.48 -0.89
CA ILE A 88 3.59 1.68 -0.18
C ILE A 88 3.76 0.19 -0.50
N ILE A 89 3.86 -0.13 -1.80
CA ILE A 89 4.03 -1.53 -2.24
C ILE A 89 5.31 -2.11 -1.63
N GLU A 90 6.39 -1.32 -1.59
CA GLU A 90 7.65 -1.75 -1.00
C GLU A 90 7.55 -1.90 0.52
N ALA A 91 6.83 -1.02 1.22
CA ALA A 91 6.60 -1.14 2.67
C ALA A 91 5.88 -2.44 3.02
N LEU A 92 4.82 -2.79 2.27
CA LEU A 92 4.11 -4.06 2.42
C LEU A 92 5.00 -5.26 2.08
N ARG A 93 5.76 -5.19 0.99
CA ARG A 93 6.66 -6.26 0.55
C ARG A 93 7.76 -6.57 1.57
N THR A 94 8.26 -5.57 2.26
CA THR A 94 9.34 -5.69 3.26
C THR A 94 8.84 -5.97 4.68
N GLY A 95 7.52 -5.92 4.89
CA GLY A 95 6.94 -6.03 6.22
C GLY A 95 7.12 -4.78 7.09
N SER A 96 7.47 -3.64 6.46
CA SER A 96 7.50 -2.33 7.15
C SER A 96 6.11 -1.72 7.31
N ALA A 97 5.12 -2.26 6.64
CA ALA A 97 3.70 -2.03 6.85
C ALA A 97 2.96 -3.36 6.80
N ASP A 98 1.98 -3.53 7.69
CA ASP A 98 1.12 -4.72 7.76
C ASP A 98 -0.09 -4.57 6.84
N MET A 99 -0.57 -3.36 6.66
CA MET A 99 -1.71 -3.01 5.82
C MET A 99 -1.46 -1.71 5.07
N ALA A 100 -2.17 -1.49 3.96
CA ALA A 100 -2.17 -0.20 3.29
C ALA A 100 -3.54 0.14 2.71
N TYR A 101 -3.83 1.43 2.66
CA TYR A 101 -4.94 1.97 1.87
C TYR A 101 -4.41 2.50 0.55
N MET A 102 -4.90 1.95 -0.56
CA MET A 102 -4.41 2.28 -1.89
C MET A 102 -5.50 2.26 -2.96
N GLY A 103 -5.26 2.97 -4.05
CA GLY A 103 -6.13 2.94 -5.22
C GLY A 103 -6.00 1.62 -6.01
N SER A 104 -6.94 1.38 -6.90
CA SER A 104 -7.06 0.11 -7.64
C SER A 104 -5.83 -0.20 -8.50
N GLN A 105 -5.18 0.81 -9.11
CA GLN A 105 -3.97 0.58 -9.90
C GLN A 105 -2.79 0.16 -9.02
N ALA A 106 -2.53 0.89 -7.94
CA ALA A 106 -1.47 0.53 -7.01
C ALA A 106 -1.71 -0.86 -6.40
N LEU A 107 -2.97 -1.21 -6.10
CA LEU A 107 -3.34 -2.56 -5.65
C LEU A 107 -3.01 -3.62 -6.71
N ALA A 108 -3.40 -3.39 -7.97
CA ALA A 108 -3.11 -4.34 -9.06
C ALA A 108 -1.60 -4.56 -9.22
N LEU A 109 -0.80 -3.50 -9.17
CA LEU A 109 0.66 -3.57 -9.20
C LEU A 109 1.24 -4.28 -7.97
N GLY A 110 0.67 -4.02 -6.80
CA GLY A 110 1.05 -4.68 -5.55
C GLY A 110 0.81 -6.18 -5.60
N VAL A 111 -0.36 -6.62 -6.06
CA VAL A 111 -0.69 -8.04 -6.25
C VAL A 111 0.23 -8.70 -7.28
N GLU A 112 0.60 -7.99 -8.35
CA GLU A 112 1.53 -8.53 -9.37
C GLU A 112 2.96 -8.68 -8.84
N ARG A 113 3.42 -7.76 -8.00
CA ARG A 113 4.82 -7.67 -7.54
C ARG A 113 5.09 -8.34 -6.20
N THR A 114 4.03 -8.64 -5.45
CA THR A 114 4.12 -9.16 -4.07
C THR A 114 2.98 -10.14 -3.82
N ASP A 115 2.90 -10.70 -2.62
CA ASP A 115 1.82 -11.59 -2.18
C ASP A 115 0.67 -10.82 -1.50
N LEU A 116 0.36 -9.59 -1.94
CA LEU A 116 -0.72 -8.78 -1.38
C LEU A 116 -2.10 -9.38 -1.64
N GLU A 117 -2.95 -9.33 -0.62
CA GLU A 117 -4.36 -9.70 -0.73
C GLU A 117 -5.27 -8.50 -0.39
N PRO A 118 -6.23 -8.14 -1.26
CA PRO A 118 -7.25 -7.16 -0.92
C PRO A 118 -8.22 -7.75 0.10
N ILE A 119 -8.38 -7.09 1.25
CA ILE A 119 -9.23 -7.59 2.35
C ILE A 119 -10.55 -6.83 2.47
N VAL A 120 -10.55 -5.52 2.20
CA VAL A 120 -11.74 -4.67 2.27
C VAL A 120 -11.70 -3.59 1.19
N MET A 121 -12.86 -3.04 0.85
CA MET A 121 -12.96 -1.84 0.01
C MET A 121 -13.87 -0.82 0.68
N LYS A 122 -13.58 0.47 0.44
CA LYS A 122 -14.46 1.56 0.86
C LYS A 122 -15.68 1.59 -0.04
N ALA A 123 -16.87 1.53 0.55
CA ALA A 123 -18.15 1.62 -0.15
C ALA A 123 -19.14 2.43 0.68
N GLU A 124 -20.02 3.19 0.03
CA GLU A 124 -21.11 3.91 0.70
C GLU A 124 -22.10 2.90 1.27
N ASP A 125 -22.49 3.07 2.53
CA ASP A 125 -23.38 2.17 3.27
C ASP A 125 -22.95 0.69 3.30
N GLY A 126 -21.66 0.41 3.02
CA GLY A 126 -21.13 -0.95 2.93
C GLY A 126 -21.63 -1.73 1.68
N ASP A 127 -22.20 -1.07 0.70
CA ASP A 127 -22.69 -1.65 -0.54
C ASP A 127 -21.57 -1.69 -1.60
N PRO A 128 -21.06 -2.85 -2.00
CA PRO A 128 -19.98 -2.96 -2.99
C PRO A 128 -20.33 -2.32 -4.35
N GLU A 129 -21.61 -2.26 -4.74
CA GLU A 129 -22.03 -1.62 -5.99
C GLU A 129 -21.87 -0.09 -5.94
N LYS A 130 -21.75 0.47 -4.73
CA LYS A 130 -21.47 1.88 -4.49
C LYS A 130 -19.99 2.18 -4.21
N ALA A 131 -19.11 1.19 -4.36
CA ALA A 131 -17.66 1.35 -4.23
C ALA A 131 -17.08 2.02 -5.48
N ILE A 132 -17.54 3.22 -5.80
CA ILE A 132 -17.15 4.01 -6.97
C ILE A 132 -16.60 5.36 -6.55
N TYR A 133 -15.66 5.88 -7.35
CA TYR A 133 -15.23 7.26 -7.30
C TYR A 133 -14.88 7.73 -8.72
N HIS A 134 -14.73 9.05 -8.90
CA HIS A 134 -14.55 9.64 -10.21
C HIS A 134 -13.15 10.22 -10.39
N SER A 135 -12.59 10.00 -11.57
CA SER A 135 -11.49 10.81 -12.07
C SER A 135 -12.04 12.10 -12.66
N VAL A 136 -11.39 13.22 -12.41
CA VAL A 136 -11.76 14.51 -12.96
C VAL A 136 -10.54 15.22 -13.53
N LEU A 137 -10.71 15.83 -14.71
CA LEU A 137 -9.78 16.83 -15.25
C LEU A 137 -10.23 18.21 -14.79
N ILE A 138 -9.30 19.01 -14.31
CA ILE A 138 -9.59 20.36 -13.83
C ILE A 138 -8.77 21.38 -14.61
N ALA A 139 -9.35 22.53 -14.87
CA ALA A 139 -8.68 23.70 -15.41
C ALA A 139 -8.94 24.91 -14.51
N SER A 140 -8.10 25.94 -14.61
CA SER A 140 -8.36 27.20 -13.90
C SER A 140 -9.68 27.81 -14.36
N SER A 141 -10.49 28.26 -13.43
CA SER A 141 -11.74 28.99 -13.75
C SER A 141 -11.54 30.32 -14.51
N SER A 142 -10.30 30.80 -14.56
CA SER A 142 -9.91 31.98 -15.37
C SER A 142 -9.38 31.60 -16.75
N ASN A 143 -9.33 30.31 -17.10
CA ASN A 143 -8.91 29.82 -18.39
C ASN A 143 -10.12 29.60 -19.29
N ASP A 144 -10.39 30.52 -20.20
CA ASP A 144 -11.51 30.43 -21.13
C ASP A 144 -11.25 29.53 -22.35
N GLU A 145 -10.02 28.97 -22.48
CA GLU A 145 -9.61 28.15 -23.62
C GLU A 145 -9.86 26.67 -23.43
N ILE A 146 -10.06 26.21 -22.19
CA ILE A 146 -10.29 24.79 -21.88
C ILE A 146 -11.69 24.64 -21.29
N ASN A 147 -12.63 24.15 -22.09
CA ASN A 147 -14.03 23.95 -21.72
C ASN A 147 -14.45 22.47 -21.85
N SER A 148 -13.66 21.68 -22.55
CA SER A 148 -13.92 20.28 -22.81
C SER A 148 -12.60 19.49 -22.95
N ILE A 149 -12.68 18.16 -23.03
CA ILE A 149 -11.49 17.31 -23.22
C ILE A 149 -10.83 17.55 -24.60
N GLU A 150 -11.59 17.96 -25.59
CA GLU A 150 -11.07 18.24 -26.94
C GLU A 150 -10.16 19.46 -26.99
N ASP A 151 -10.27 20.36 -26.00
CA ASP A 151 -9.49 21.59 -25.94
C ASP A 151 -8.09 21.40 -25.34
N ILE A 152 -7.76 20.21 -24.81
CA ILE A 152 -6.50 20.00 -24.08
C ILE A 152 -5.28 19.73 -24.97
N LYS A 153 -5.49 19.40 -26.26
CA LYS A 153 -4.37 19.13 -27.19
C LYS A 153 -3.51 20.38 -27.35
N GLY A 154 -2.20 20.22 -27.21
CA GLY A 154 -1.25 21.34 -27.25
C GLY A 154 -1.31 22.25 -26.02
N LYS A 155 -1.93 21.83 -24.94
CA LYS A 155 -1.92 22.54 -23.65
C LYS A 155 -0.96 21.83 -22.68
N THR A 156 -0.66 22.48 -21.57
CA THR A 156 0.12 21.88 -20.49
C THR A 156 -0.78 21.05 -19.58
N MET A 157 -0.39 19.81 -19.32
CA MET A 157 -1.11 18.89 -18.45
C MET A 157 -0.22 18.41 -17.31
N ALA A 158 -0.76 18.32 -16.11
CA ALA A 158 -0.12 17.64 -14.98
C ALA A 158 -0.92 16.40 -14.61
N PHE A 159 -0.29 15.26 -14.66
CA PHE A 159 -0.79 14.01 -14.07
C PHE A 159 -0.35 13.93 -12.60
N VAL A 160 -0.98 13.06 -11.84
CA VAL A 160 -0.56 12.75 -10.48
C VAL A 160 0.62 11.77 -10.53
N ASP A 161 0.62 10.74 -9.75
CA ASP A 161 1.64 9.70 -9.74
C ASP A 161 1.35 8.65 -10.85
N PRO A 162 2.36 8.07 -11.51
CA PRO A 162 2.17 7.02 -12.52
C PRO A 162 1.30 5.84 -12.06
N ASP A 163 1.33 5.52 -10.76
CA ASP A 163 0.59 4.42 -10.16
C ASP A 163 -0.79 4.85 -9.62
N SER A 164 -1.21 6.10 -9.88
CA SER A 164 -2.52 6.63 -9.49
C SER A 164 -3.62 6.20 -10.46
N THR A 165 -4.70 5.61 -9.96
CA THR A 165 -5.86 5.22 -10.76
C THR A 165 -6.56 6.44 -11.37
N SER A 166 -7.03 7.37 -10.53
CA SER A 166 -7.82 8.53 -10.98
C SER A 166 -6.98 9.70 -11.45
N GLY A 167 -5.71 9.76 -11.04
CA GLY A 167 -4.81 10.85 -11.41
C GLY A 167 -3.90 10.55 -12.59
N ASN A 168 -3.87 9.29 -13.08
CA ASN A 168 -3.05 8.88 -14.21
C ASN A 168 -3.77 7.87 -15.12
N LEU A 169 -4.06 6.65 -14.67
CA LEU A 169 -4.57 5.59 -15.53
C LEU A 169 -5.87 5.98 -16.24
N VAL A 170 -6.86 6.44 -15.50
CA VAL A 170 -8.17 6.81 -16.05
C VAL A 170 -8.07 8.03 -16.96
N PRO A 171 -7.44 9.16 -16.56
CA PRO A 171 -7.22 10.27 -17.49
C PRO A 171 -6.50 9.89 -18.76
N THR A 172 -5.43 9.11 -18.68
CA THR A 172 -4.69 8.60 -19.83
C THR A 172 -5.61 7.83 -20.78
N ALA A 173 -6.40 6.89 -20.26
CA ALA A 173 -7.32 6.10 -21.07
C ALA A 173 -8.42 6.95 -21.74
N GLU A 174 -9.00 7.91 -21.01
CA GLU A 174 -10.07 8.77 -21.56
C GLU A 174 -9.52 9.77 -22.59
N ILE A 175 -8.29 10.29 -22.41
CA ILE A 175 -7.65 11.14 -23.42
C ILE A 175 -7.37 10.34 -24.71
N ILE A 176 -6.80 9.14 -24.62
CA ILE A 176 -6.58 8.27 -25.77
C ILE A 176 -7.89 8.01 -26.52
N LYS A 177 -8.98 7.75 -25.81
CA LYS A 177 -10.31 7.52 -26.35
C LYS A 177 -10.92 8.77 -27.01
N ALA A 178 -10.65 9.97 -26.45
CA ALA A 178 -11.17 11.23 -26.97
C ALA A 178 -10.46 11.65 -28.26
N PHE A 179 -9.24 11.18 -28.53
CA PHE A 179 -8.45 11.53 -29.70
C PHE A 179 -8.07 10.31 -30.55
N PRO A 180 -9.05 9.60 -31.14
CA PRO A 180 -8.80 8.32 -31.83
C PRO A 180 -7.92 8.45 -33.08
N ASP A 181 -7.95 9.61 -33.73
CA ASP A 181 -7.19 9.86 -34.96
C ASP A 181 -5.71 10.20 -34.72
N ASP A 182 -5.34 10.53 -33.49
CA ASP A 182 -3.97 10.89 -33.11
C ASP A 182 -3.07 9.66 -32.82
N ASN A 183 -3.64 8.45 -32.81
CA ASN A 183 -2.94 7.18 -32.52
C ASN A 183 -2.11 7.23 -31.21
N LEU A 184 -2.65 7.87 -30.19
CA LEU A 184 -1.97 8.08 -28.92
C LEU A 184 -1.70 6.77 -28.20
N ASN A 185 -0.63 6.78 -27.42
CA ASN A 185 -0.34 5.78 -26.40
C ASN A 185 0.05 6.50 -25.09
N SER A 186 0.18 5.74 -24.00
CA SER A 186 0.51 6.30 -22.69
C SER A 186 1.81 7.11 -22.71
N ASP A 187 2.86 6.60 -23.36
CA ASP A 187 4.17 7.26 -23.36
C ASP A 187 4.11 8.65 -24.01
N MET A 188 3.34 8.80 -25.09
CA MET A 188 3.16 10.09 -25.78
C MET A 188 2.46 11.13 -24.91
N LEU A 189 1.58 10.71 -24.00
CA LEU A 189 0.90 11.62 -23.08
C LEU A 189 1.78 12.05 -21.91
N HIS A 190 2.84 11.29 -21.62
CA HIS A 190 3.79 11.58 -20.55
C HIS A 190 5.12 12.12 -21.04
N THR A 191 5.28 12.31 -22.38
CA THR A 191 6.46 12.90 -22.98
C THR A 191 6.15 14.32 -23.43
N ASN A 192 6.96 15.27 -22.98
CA ASN A 192 6.80 16.67 -23.33
C ASN A 192 6.96 16.91 -24.84
N GLY A 193 6.01 17.60 -25.44
CA GLY A 193 6.04 18.05 -26.82
C GLY A 193 5.42 17.11 -27.85
N ASP A 194 4.93 15.92 -27.43
CA ASP A 194 4.21 15.03 -28.35
C ASP A 194 2.73 15.42 -28.50
N PHE A 195 1.97 15.33 -27.42
CA PHE A 195 0.55 15.71 -27.42
C PHE A 195 0.30 16.98 -26.62
N PHE A 196 0.99 17.14 -25.51
CA PHE A 196 0.96 18.32 -24.66
C PHE A 196 2.16 19.23 -24.91
N GLU A 197 2.03 20.52 -24.61
CA GLU A 197 3.18 21.43 -24.61
C GLU A 197 4.13 21.10 -23.43
N ALA A 198 5.44 21.37 -23.66
CA ALA A 198 6.48 21.17 -22.67
C ALA A 198 6.46 22.19 -21.52
#